data_22110b80b4e4bd5aee4453cf4dbf545c
#
_entry.id   22110b80b4e4bd5aee4453cf4dbf545c
#
_cell.length_a   1.000
_cell.length_b   1.000
_cell.length_c   1.000
_cell.angle_alpha   90.00
_cell.angle_beta   90.00
_cell.angle_gamma   90.00
#
_symmetry.space_group_name_H-M   'P 1'
#
loop_
_entity.id
_entity.type
_entity.pdbx_description
1 polymer ?
#
loop_
_entity_poly.entity_id
_entity_poly.type
_entity_poly.pdbx_seq_one_letter_code
_entity_poly.pdbx_strand_id
1 'polypeptide(L)'
;MNPSALLAPWGVNDINELLRLQPLRLEMGLTRSTDGLLTVAIRTDLHGCKGRMLDWWFTFFETTQHIKWWHPHDHVEHRGWDHHWKKGERYVGASIDAVE
;
A
#
# COMPACT_ATOMS: atom_id res chain seq x y z
N MET A 1 25.87 -5.40 2.59
CA MET A 1 24.63 -6.13 2.94
C MET A 1 24.52 -7.40 2.11
N ASN A 2 24.15 -8.49 2.72
CA ASN A 2 23.97 -9.75 2.01
C ASN A 2 22.65 -9.70 1.21
N PRO A 3 22.67 -9.83 -0.13
CA PRO A 3 21.44 -9.85 -0.92
C PRO A 3 20.43 -10.91 -0.48
N SER A 4 20.92 -12.06 0.03
CA SER A 4 20.03 -13.12 0.54
C SER A 4 19.21 -12.67 1.74
N ALA A 5 19.74 -11.77 2.58
CA ALA A 5 18.99 -11.24 3.72
C ALA A 5 17.86 -10.31 3.27
N LEU A 6 18.07 -9.55 2.18
CA LEU A 6 17.03 -8.70 1.59
C LEU A 6 15.90 -9.52 0.95
N LEU A 7 16.27 -10.69 0.41
CA LEU A 7 15.34 -11.57 -0.27
C LEU A 7 14.81 -12.68 0.64
N ALA A 8 15.08 -12.60 1.96
CA ALA A 8 14.54 -13.56 2.92
C ALA A 8 13.01 -13.63 2.78
N PRO A 9 12.43 -14.83 2.79
CA PRO A 9 11.01 -14.98 2.53
C PRO A 9 10.16 -14.18 3.51
N TRP A 10 9.28 -13.35 2.97
CA TRP A 10 8.20 -12.70 3.70
C TRP A 10 6.90 -13.33 3.23
N GLY A 11 6.15 -13.90 4.16
CA GLY A 11 4.82 -14.42 3.86
C GLY A 11 3.75 -13.46 4.35
N VAL A 12 2.51 -13.77 4.01
CA VAL A 12 1.35 -13.01 4.47
C VAL A 12 1.33 -12.94 5.99
N ASN A 13 1.81 -13.99 6.69
CA ASN A 13 1.85 -14.04 8.14
C ASN A 13 2.85 -13.05 8.76
N ASP A 14 3.80 -12.55 7.98
CA ASP A 14 4.83 -11.62 8.46
C ASP A 14 4.43 -10.15 8.29
N ILE A 15 3.30 -9.89 7.68
CA ILE A 15 2.89 -8.54 7.26
C ILE A 15 2.81 -7.57 8.45
N ASN A 16 2.40 -8.06 9.63
CA ASN A 16 2.28 -7.23 10.82
C ASN A 16 3.62 -6.77 11.39
N GLU A 17 4.73 -7.36 10.96
CA GLU A 17 6.05 -6.86 11.34
C GLU A 17 6.29 -5.44 10.84
N LEU A 18 5.65 -5.05 9.74
CA LEU A 18 5.75 -3.70 9.19
C LEU A 18 5.20 -2.63 10.13
N LEU A 19 4.35 -3.03 11.08
CA LEU A 19 3.76 -2.11 12.05
C LEU A 19 4.66 -1.80 13.25
N ARG A 20 5.79 -2.50 13.38
CA ARG A 20 6.71 -2.29 14.50
C ARG A 20 7.39 -0.94 14.37
N LEU A 21 7.55 -0.24 15.49
CA LEU A 21 8.27 1.03 15.55
C LEU A 21 9.79 0.86 15.50
N GLN A 22 10.27 -0.34 15.77
CA GLN A 22 11.69 -0.66 15.77
C GLN A 22 12.19 -0.90 14.34
N PRO A 23 13.52 -0.79 14.09
CA PRO A 23 14.09 -1.15 12.80
C PRO A 23 13.68 -2.56 12.40
N LEU A 24 13.27 -2.70 11.15
CA LEU A 24 12.81 -3.98 10.62
C LEU A 24 13.96 -4.77 10.02
N ARG A 25 13.83 -6.11 10.07
CA ARG A 25 14.69 -6.99 9.31
C ARG A 25 14.67 -6.67 7.82
N LEU A 26 13.48 -6.27 7.33
CA LEU A 26 13.27 -5.94 5.93
C LEU A 26 12.26 -4.78 5.85
N GLU A 27 12.74 -3.59 5.56
CA GLU A 27 11.88 -2.40 5.38
C GLU A 27 11.41 -2.24 3.95
N MET A 28 12.16 -2.80 3.00
CA MET A 28 11.77 -2.86 1.59
C MET A 28 12.27 -4.17 1.02
N GLY A 29 11.39 -4.92 0.38
CA GLY A 29 11.80 -6.19 -0.17
C GLY A 29 10.84 -6.77 -1.18
N LEU A 30 11.39 -7.70 -1.94
CA LEU A 30 10.70 -8.44 -2.97
C LEU A 30 11.03 -9.91 -2.76
N THR A 31 10.02 -10.76 -2.65
CA THR A 31 10.24 -12.19 -2.50
C THR A 31 9.17 -12.98 -3.24
N ARG A 32 9.53 -14.17 -3.67
CA ARG A 32 8.61 -15.11 -4.32
C ARG A 32 8.60 -16.41 -3.53
N SER A 33 7.40 -16.87 -3.18
CA SER A 33 7.24 -18.15 -2.52
C SER A 33 7.41 -19.33 -3.50
N THR A 34 7.51 -20.54 -2.94
CA THR A 34 7.67 -21.75 -3.77
C THR A 34 6.45 -22.03 -4.65
N ASP A 35 5.29 -21.54 -4.27
CA ASP A 35 4.05 -21.67 -5.08
C ASP A 35 3.89 -20.55 -6.10
N GLY A 36 4.88 -19.65 -6.20
CA GLY A 36 4.89 -18.58 -7.19
C GLY A 36 4.28 -17.26 -6.73
N LEU A 37 3.84 -17.16 -5.48
CA LEU A 37 3.30 -15.91 -4.95
C LEU A 37 4.40 -14.87 -4.80
N LEU A 38 4.22 -13.73 -5.43
CA LEU A 38 5.13 -12.60 -5.33
C LEU A 38 4.69 -11.69 -4.19
N THR A 39 5.61 -11.43 -3.26
CA THR A 39 5.35 -10.50 -2.16
C THR A 39 6.26 -9.28 -2.31
N VAL A 40 5.65 -8.10 -2.30
CA VAL A 40 6.35 -6.82 -2.28
C VAL A 40 6.03 -6.16 -0.94
N ALA A 41 7.08 -5.84 -0.17
CA ALA A 41 6.91 -5.20 1.14
C ALA A 41 7.69 -3.90 1.16
N ILE A 42 7.01 -2.81 1.48
CA ILE A 42 7.61 -1.49 1.59
C ILE A 42 7.08 -0.82 2.85
N ARG A 43 8.01 -0.24 3.61
CA ARG A 43 7.67 0.62 4.74
C ARG A 43 8.18 2.03 4.47
N THR A 44 7.32 3.00 4.65
CA THR A 44 7.66 4.42 4.55
C THR A 44 7.17 5.14 5.80
N ASP A 45 8.07 5.86 6.47
CA ASP A 45 7.72 6.69 7.61
C ASP A 45 7.30 8.06 7.10
N LEU A 46 6.03 8.43 7.32
CA LEU A 46 5.47 9.70 6.89
C LEU A 46 5.41 10.65 8.08
N HIS A 47 6.46 11.44 8.23
CA HIS A 47 6.55 12.38 9.35
C HIS A 47 5.46 13.42 9.28
N GLY A 48 4.77 13.64 10.40
CA GLY A 48 3.66 14.59 10.47
C GLY A 48 2.34 14.09 9.92
N CYS A 49 2.32 12.93 9.27
CA CYS A 49 1.09 12.32 8.79
C CYS A 49 0.49 11.43 9.87
N LYS A 50 -0.79 11.61 10.13
CA LYS A 50 -1.53 10.79 11.09
C LYS A 50 -2.41 9.78 10.36
N GLY A 51 -2.65 8.62 11.00
CA GLY A 51 -3.48 7.57 10.40
C GLY A 51 -4.85 8.07 9.96
N ARG A 52 -5.47 9.00 10.73
CA ARG A 52 -6.75 9.60 10.34
C ARG A 52 -6.71 10.37 9.02
N MET A 53 -5.54 10.89 8.64
CA MET A 53 -5.37 11.58 7.35
C MET A 53 -5.42 10.59 6.20
N LEU A 54 -4.82 9.41 6.39
CA LEU A 54 -4.90 8.33 5.41
C LEU A 54 -6.31 7.77 5.31
N ASP A 55 -6.99 7.57 6.44
CA ASP A 55 -8.39 7.13 6.45
C ASP A 55 -9.27 8.11 5.68
N TRP A 56 -9.08 9.41 5.94
CA TRP A 56 -9.79 10.43 5.19
C TRP A 56 -9.50 10.35 3.70
N TRP A 57 -8.24 10.24 3.32
CA TRP A 57 -7.81 10.21 1.92
C TRP A 57 -8.50 9.08 1.16
N PHE A 58 -8.53 7.88 1.72
CA PHE A 58 -9.13 6.72 1.08
C PHE A 58 -10.65 6.78 1.01
N THR A 59 -11.29 7.66 1.73
CA THR A 59 -12.73 7.93 1.58
C THR A 59 -13.01 9.17 0.72
N PHE A 60 -11.96 9.86 0.30
CA PHE A 60 -12.09 11.11 -0.46
C PHE A 60 -11.85 10.95 -1.94
N PHE A 61 -10.74 10.34 -2.35
CA PHE A 61 -10.36 10.36 -3.75
C PHE A 61 -11.28 9.48 -4.60
N GLU A 62 -11.75 10.03 -5.71
CA GLU A 62 -12.68 9.34 -6.60
C GLU A 62 -12.47 9.68 -8.08
N THR A 63 -11.47 10.50 -8.40
CA THR A 63 -11.21 10.95 -9.77
C THR A 63 -9.75 10.72 -10.15
N THR A 64 -9.50 10.69 -11.45
CA THR A 64 -8.14 10.63 -11.97
C THR A 64 -7.30 11.81 -11.47
N GLN A 65 -7.88 13.01 -11.43
CA GLN A 65 -7.16 14.17 -10.93
C GLN A 65 -6.76 14.02 -9.46
N HIS A 66 -7.63 13.43 -8.64
CA HIS A 66 -7.33 13.21 -7.22
C HIS A 66 -6.11 12.30 -7.04
N ILE A 67 -6.06 11.17 -7.73
CA ILE A 67 -4.92 10.25 -7.58
C ILE A 67 -3.63 10.84 -8.17
N LYS A 68 -3.74 11.72 -9.15
CA LYS A 68 -2.57 12.45 -9.69
C LYS A 68 -2.01 13.48 -8.70
N TRP A 69 -2.82 14.01 -7.81
CA TRP A 69 -2.33 14.84 -6.71
C TRP A 69 -1.46 14.03 -5.75
N TRP A 70 -1.79 12.75 -5.58
CA TRP A 70 -1.01 11.86 -4.73
C TRP A 70 0.32 11.49 -5.41
N HIS A 71 0.27 10.99 -6.64
CA HIS A 71 1.47 10.61 -7.37
C HIS A 71 1.26 10.85 -8.88
N PRO A 72 1.70 12.02 -9.40
CA PRO A 72 1.35 12.44 -10.76
C PRO A 72 2.00 11.61 -11.87
N HIS A 73 3.13 10.97 -11.58
CA HIS A 73 3.84 10.20 -12.60
C HIS A 73 3.36 8.76 -12.69
N ASP A 74 3.00 8.16 -11.57
CA ASP A 74 2.60 6.75 -11.54
C ASP A 74 1.11 6.55 -11.78
N HIS A 75 0.28 7.47 -11.30
CA HIS A 75 -1.16 7.34 -11.45
C HIS A 75 -1.63 7.90 -12.79
N VAL A 76 -2.16 7.01 -13.64
CA VAL A 76 -2.61 7.36 -14.99
C VAL A 76 -4.11 7.61 -15.03
N GLU A 77 -4.91 6.70 -14.48
CA GLU A 77 -6.36 6.79 -14.56
C GLU A 77 -7.02 6.12 -13.37
N HIS A 78 -8.01 6.79 -12.80
CA HIS A 78 -8.91 6.22 -11.81
C HIS A 78 -10.20 5.82 -12.52
N ARG A 79 -10.46 4.50 -12.59
CA ARG A 79 -11.64 3.98 -13.28
C ARG A 79 -12.84 3.81 -12.36
N GLY A 80 -12.62 3.82 -11.05
CA GLY A 80 -13.69 3.82 -10.08
C GLY A 80 -13.49 2.87 -8.92
N TRP A 81 -14.22 3.15 -7.87
CA TRP A 81 -14.40 2.27 -6.72
C TRP A 81 -15.56 1.33 -6.96
N ASP A 82 -15.54 0.19 -6.31
CA ASP A 82 -16.69 -0.70 -6.33
C ASP A 82 -17.79 -0.21 -5.36
N HIS A 83 -18.87 -0.96 -5.29
CA HIS A 83 -20.05 -0.59 -4.49
C HIS A 83 -19.82 -0.61 -2.98
N HIS A 84 -18.72 -1.20 -2.50
CA HIS A 84 -18.40 -1.22 -1.07
C HIS A 84 -17.83 0.11 -0.59
N TRP A 85 -17.29 0.91 -1.53
CA TRP A 85 -16.76 2.23 -1.18
C TRP A 85 -17.88 3.22 -0.99
N LYS A 86 -17.75 4.07 0.02
CA LYS A 86 -18.71 5.14 0.26
C LYS A 86 -17.99 6.41 0.64
N LYS A 87 -18.18 7.46 -0.17
CA LYS A 87 -17.52 8.74 0.00
C LYS A 87 -17.72 9.31 1.41
N GLY A 88 -16.61 9.66 2.05
CA GLY A 88 -16.62 10.22 3.39
C GLY A 88 -16.95 9.24 4.52
N GLU A 89 -17.19 7.97 4.21
CA GLU A 89 -17.62 7.01 5.21
C GLU A 89 -16.76 5.77 5.32
N ARG A 90 -16.49 5.07 4.21
CA ARG A 90 -15.75 3.80 4.28
C ARG A 90 -15.02 3.47 2.99
N TYR A 91 -13.87 2.84 3.18
CA TYR A 91 -13.09 2.24 2.08
C TYR A 91 -12.69 0.80 2.37
N VAL A 92 -12.73 0.37 3.63
CA VAL A 92 -12.33 -0.99 4.02
C VAL A 92 -13.25 -2.02 3.35
N GLY A 93 -12.63 -2.99 2.68
CA GLY A 93 -13.36 -3.99 1.91
C GLY A 93 -13.72 -3.58 0.49
N ALA A 94 -13.45 -2.34 0.11
CA ALA A 94 -13.68 -1.86 -1.24
C ALA A 94 -12.52 -2.21 -2.17
N SER A 95 -12.83 -2.31 -3.45
CA SER A 95 -11.85 -2.48 -4.52
C SER A 95 -11.86 -1.28 -5.43
N ILE A 96 -10.69 -0.94 -5.94
CA ILE A 96 -10.50 0.16 -6.88
C ILE A 96 -9.96 -0.39 -8.21
N ASP A 97 -10.44 0.16 -9.31
CA ASP A 97 -9.88 -0.07 -10.64
C ASP A 97 -9.09 1.17 -11.04
N ALA A 98 -7.80 1.02 -11.17
CA ALA A 98 -6.90 2.10 -11.51
C ALA A 98 -5.81 1.61 -12.46
N VAL A 99 -5.31 2.55 -13.28
CA VAL A 99 -4.17 2.31 -14.17
C VAL A 99 -2.97 3.09 -13.65
N GLU A 100 -1.85 2.39 -13.54
CA GLU A 100 -0.57 2.93 -13.10
C GLU A 100 0.54 2.70 -14.13
#